data_35d5b9f56ff041f5c622c0cc1d5e2bc2
#
_entry.id   35d5b9f56ff041f5c622c0cc1d5e2bc2
#
_cell.length_a   1.000
_cell.length_b   1.000
_cell.length_c   1.000
_cell.angle_alpha   90.00
_cell.angle_beta   90.00
_cell.angle_gamma   90.00
#
_symmetry.space_group_name_H-M   'P 1'
#
loop_
_entity.id
_entity.type
_entity.pdbx_description
1 polymer ?
#
loop_
_entity_poly.entity_id
_entity_poly.type
_entity_poly.pdbx_seq_one_letter_code
_entity_poly.pdbx_strand_id
1 'polypeptide(L)'
;MVVIEIDIIFDFVCAWCYIGKRSVESAIALYQKVYPGGKHDVFRINWRPYYLDYNTLGHSVDKSELAKTRLADWSEEKKAAATRRVEQAGRAVGIHFKHGGLIGPHTRDAHRLVHFSRSKSSETTTNILVEKILEAYHERERDISSLDVLGQIALEVGLEKIEVAQWLSSNAAVDNVNEEATVFREKVAGAGVPCYFIQGHYRLEGAQDANDFMEVFVKVKEEEEERRKQ
;
A
#
# COMPACT_ATOMS: atom_id res chain seq x y z
N MET A 1 16.10 5.53 -21.75
CA MET A 1 14.90 5.68 -20.90
C MET A 1 14.17 4.35 -20.92
N VAL A 2 14.01 3.73 -19.77
CA VAL A 2 13.24 2.49 -19.55
C VAL A 2 12.04 2.85 -18.70
N VAL A 3 10.91 2.14 -18.88
CA VAL A 3 9.75 2.20 -18.00
C VAL A 3 9.75 0.94 -17.15
N ILE A 4 9.77 1.11 -15.83
CA ILE A 4 9.72 0.01 -14.85
C ILE A 4 8.33 0.01 -14.22
N GLU A 5 7.55 -1.02 -14.54
CA GLU A 5 6.20 -1.22 -14.01
C GLU A 5 6.26 -1.99 -12.69
N ILE A 6 5.58 -1.51 -11.66
CA ILE A 6 5.53 -2.12 -10.32
C ILE A 6 4.08 -2.28 -9.90
N ASP A 7 3.57 -3.50 -9.87
CA ASP A 7 2.32 -3.82 -9.18
C ASP A 7 2.61 -4.02 -7.69
N ILE A 8 1.96 -3.28 -6.80
CA ILE A 8 2.06 -3.42 -5.35
C ILE A 8 0.72 -3.92 -4.82
N ILE A 9 0.71 -5.18 -4.39
CA ILE A 9 -0.47 -5.79 -3.77
C ILE A 9 -0.39 -5.49 -2.27
N PHE A 10 -1.42 -4.81 -1.74
CA PHE A 10 -1.36 -4.25 -0.41
C PHE A 10 -2.76 -4.10 0.24
N ASP A 11 -2.76 -3.93 1.55
CA ASP A 11 -3.94 -3.47 2.29
C ASP A 11 -3.56 -2.32 3.23
N PHE A 12 -4.45 -1.37 3.39
CA PHE A 12 -4.24 -0.17 4.21
C PHE A 12 -4.05 -0.47 5.70
N VAL A 13 -4.61 -1.56 6.21
CA VAL A 13 -4.45 -1.95 7.63
C VAL A 13 -3.16 -2.72 7.90
N CYS A 14 -2.38 -3.01 6.88
CA CYS A 14 -1.12 -3.73 6.97
C CYS A 14 0.05 -2.79 7.26
N ALA A 15 0.63 -2.85 8.45
CA ALA A 15 1.81 -2.06 8.81
C ALA A 15 3.01 -2.33 7.90
N TRP A 16 3.22 -3.60 7.50
CA TRP A 16 4.29 -3.98 6.57
C TRP A 16 4.08 -3.42 5.16
N CYS A 17 2.82 -3.21 4.73
CA CYS A 17 2.54 -2.54 3.47
C CYS A 17 2.97 -1.08 3.48
N TYR A 18 2.80 -0.39 4.61
CA TYR A 18 3.26 0.99 4.75
C TYR A 18 4.80 1.08 4.75
N ILE A 19 5.47 0.18 5.50
CA ILE A 19 6.93 0.07 5.50
C ILE A 19 7.44 -0.20 4.09
N GLY A 20 6.86 -1.19 3.41
CA GLY A 20 7.27 -1.57 2.06
C GLY A 20 7.06 -0.49 1.01
N LYS A 21 5.99 0.32 1.15
CA LYS A 21 5.81 1.52 0.32
C LYS A 21 6.98 2.48 0.44
N ARG A 22 7.40 2.79 1.66
CA ARG A 22 8.54 3.68 1.91
C ARG A 22 9.85 3.11 1.41
N SER A 23 10.03 1.78 1.53
CA SER A 23 11.22 1.09 1.02
C SER A 23 11.32 1.18 -0.50
N VAL A 24 10.24 0.90 -1.24
CA VAL A 24 10.25 1.00 -2.71
C VAL A 24 10.48 2.44 -3.19
N GLU A 25 9.89 3.43 -2.54
CA GLU A 25 10.14 4.85 -2.85
C GLU A 25 11.61 5.25 -2.62
N SER A 26 12.19 4.77 -1.52
CA SER A 26 13.61 4.97 -1.23
C SER A 26 14.51 4.30 -2.27
N ALA A 27 14.15 3.09 -2.71
CA ALA A 27 14.86 2.38 -3.77
C ALA A 27 14.80 3.11 -5.11
N ILE A 28 13.63 3.62 -5.49
CA ILE A 28 13.46 4.42 -6.71
C ILE A 28 14.34 5.68 -6.65
N ALA A 29 14.29 6.42 -5.54
CA ALA A 29 15.10 7.61 -5.37
C ALA A 29 16.61 7.30 -5.42
N LEU A 30 17.03 6.20 -4.79
CA LEU A 30 18.42 5.75 -4.81
C LEU A 30 18.83 5.35 -6.23
N TYR A 31 18.03 4.53 -6.92
CA TYR A 31 18.30 4.12 -8.30
C TYR A 31 18.46 5.32 -9.23
N GLN A 32 17.54 6.27 -9.21
CA GLN A 32 17.60 7.46 -10.03
C GLN A 32 18.82 8.36 -9.74
N LYS A 33 19.35 8.29 -8.51
CA LYS A 33 20.51 9.05 -8.07
C LYS A 33 21.84 8.41 -8.47
N VAL A 34 21.96 7.08 -8.36
CA VAL A 34 23.26 6.41 -8.45
C VAL A 34 23.46 5.56 -9.69
N TYR A 35 22.37 5.04 -10.30
CA TYR A 35 22.51 4.16 -11.45
C TYR A 35 22.75 4.96 -12.76
N PRO A 36 23.73 4.59 -13.58
CA PRO A 36 24.03 5.28 -14.84
C PRO A 36 22.80 5.37 -15.76
N GLY A 37 22.36 6.59 -16.06
CA GLY A 37 21.15 6.81 -16.86
C GLY A 37 19.83 6.64 -16.11
N GLY A 38 19.81 6.16 -14.88
CA GLY A 38 18.63 5.90 -14.06
C GLY A 38 17.75 7.12 -13.83
N LYS A 39 18.33 8.32 -13.80
CA LYS A 39 17.61 9.60 -13.69
C LYS A 39 16.50 9.78 -14.75
N HIS A 40 16.66 9.17 -15.91
CA HIS A 40 15.74 9.30 -17.03
C HIS A 40 14.74 8.14 -17.12
N ASP A 41 14.88 7.12 -16.26
CA ASP A 41 13.97 6.00 -16.23
C ASP A 41 12.70 6.36 -15.45
N VAL A 42 11.58 5.82 -15.90
CA VAL A 42 10.24 6.11 -15.36
C VAL A 42 9.77 4.90 -14.57
N PHE A 43 9.32 5.13 -13.36
CA PHE A 43 8.70 4.12 -12.52
C PHE A 43 7.19 4.33 -12.50
N ARG A 44 6.42 3.29 -12.81
CA ARG A 44 4.97 3.30 -12.74
C ARG A 44 4.50 2.36 -11.65
N ILE A 45 3.85 2.93 -10.64
CA ILE A 45 3.35 2.18 -9.48
C ILE A 45 1.85 1.95 -9.65
N ASN A 46 1.47 0.68 -9.71
CA ASN A 46 0.07 0.24 -9.75
C ASN A 46 -0.33 -0.32 -8.38
N TRP A 47 -1.19 0.36 -7.66
CA TRP A 47 -1.73 -0.08 -6.39
C TRP A 47 -2.83 -1.10 -6.61
N ARG A 48 -2.64 -2.33 -6.08
CA ARG A 48 -3.54 -3.47 -6.26
C ARG A 48 -4.22 -3.83 -4.94
N PRO A 49 -5.54 -3.88 -4.89
CA PRO A 49 -6.28 -4.12 -3.66
C PRO A 49 -6.06 -5.53 -3.13
N TYR A 50 -5.97 -5.61 -1.81
CA TYR A 50 -6.03 -6.84 -1.04
C TYR A 50 -6.81 -6.58 0.25
N TYR A 51 -7.59 -7.55 0.75
CA TYR A 51 -8.32 -7.43 2.00
C TYR A 51 -7.78 -8.44 3.01
N LEU A 52 -7.22 -7.94 4.12
CA LEU A 52 -6.75 -8.78 5.22
C LEU A 52 -7.89 -9.27 6.12
N ASP A 53 -9.06 -8.65 6.02
CA ASP A 53 -10.28 -9.04 6.76
C ASP A 53 -10.03 -9.18 8.27
N TYR A 54 -9.32 -8.22 8.87
CA TYR A 54 -8.99 -8.27 10.30
C TYR A 54 -10.21 -8.10 11.19
N ASN A 55 -11.13 -7.23 10.83
CA ASN A 55 -12.37 -7.01 11.55
C ASN A 55 -13.53 -7.68 10.80
N THR A 56 -14.08 -8.75 11.38
CA THR A 56 -15.23 -9.49 10.83
C THR A 56 -16.57 -8.99 11.35
N LEU A 57 -16.57 -7.97 12.23
CA LEU A 57 -17.78 -7.33 12.73
C LEU A 57 -18.28 -6.31 11.71
N GLY A 58 -19.58 -6.10 11.64
CA GLY A 58 -20.20 -5.18 10.68
C GLY A 58 -20.03 -3.69 11.02
N HIS A 59 -19.17 -3.33 11.97
CA HIS A 59 -18.93 -1.95 12.43
C HIS A 59 -17.47 -1.76 12.87
N SER A 60 -17.05 -0.52 13.00
CA SER A 60 -15.71 -0.18 13.50
C SER A 60 -15.55 -0.51 14.98
N VAL A 61 -14.39 -1.06 15.33
CA VAL A 61 -14.02 -1.45 16.70
C VAL A 61 -12.67 -0.86 17.09
N ASP A 62 -12.40 -0.78 18.37
CA ASP A 62 -11.09 -0.35 18.86
C ASP A 62 -10.01 -1.37 18.48
N LYS A 63 -8.88 -0.87 17.95
CA LYS A 63 -7.75 -1.71 17.51
C LYS A 63 -7.19 -2.54 18.64
N SER A 64 -7.14 -1.97 19.86
CA SER A 64 -6.58 -2.67 21.03
C SER A 64 -7.48 -3.81 21.48
N GLU A 65 -8.82 -3.63 21.43
CA GLU A 65 -9.77 -4.69 21.75
C GLU A 65 -9.73 -5.82 20.71
N LEU A 66 -9.66 -5.46 19.44
CA LEU A 66 -9.52 -6.45 18.37
C LEU A 66 -8.21 -7.25 18.50
N ALA A 67 -7.11 -6.58 18.83
CA ALA A 67 -5.81 -7.22 19.04
C ALA A 67 -5.83 -8.21 20.22
N LYS A 68 -6.51 -7.90 21.33
CA LYS A 68 -6.68 -8.82 22.46
C LYS A 68 -7.33 -10.13 22.01
N THR A 69 -8.37 -10.04 21.18
CA THR A 69 -9.08 -11.23 20.69
C THR A 69 -8.24 -12.01 19.67
N ARG A 70 -7.66 -11.32 18.68
CA ARG A 70 -6.91 -11.97 17.59
C ARG A 70 -5.57 -12.55 18.02
N LEU A 71 -4.97 -11.99 19.05
CA LEU A 71 -3.68 -12.44 19.60
C LEU A 71 -3.84 -13.13 20.96
N ALA A 72 -5.04 -13.64 21.27
CA ALA A 72 -5.33 -14.30 22.55
C ALA A 72 -4.36 -15.46 22.84
N ASP A 73 -3.99 -16.22 21.81
CA ASP A 73 -3.07 -17.37 21.93
C ASP A 73 -1.59 -16.98 21.96
N TRP A 74 -1.25 -15.69 21.85
CA TRP A 74 0.13 -15.22 21.88
C TRP A 74 0.54 -14.84 23.31
N SER A 75 1.75 -15.22 23.72
CA SER A 75 2.32 -14.72 24.97
C SER A 75 2.57 -13.20 24.88
N GLU A 76 2.59 -12.52 26.02
CA GLU A 76 2.88 -11.09 26.08
C GLU A 76 4.25 -10.73 25.52
N GLU A 77 5.26 -11.61 25.71
CA GLU A 77 6.60 -11.45 25.13
C GLU A 77 6.52 -11.48 23.60
N LYS A 78 5.74 -12.40 23.02
CA LYS A 78 5.58 -12.52 21.57
C LYS A 78 4.87 -11.29 20.99
N LYS A 79 3.81 -10.82 21.65
CA LYS A 79 3.10 -9.58 21.27
C LYS A 79 4.05 -8.40 21.30
N ALA A 80 4.78 -8.21 22.41
CA ALA A 80 5.74 -7.12 22.58
C ALA A 80 6.88 -7.18 21.55
N ALA A 81 7.38 -8.37 21.24
CA ALA A 81 8.43 -8.57 20.23
C ALA A 81 7.93 -8.19 18.82
N ALA A 82 6.71 -8.60 18.45
CA ALA A 82 6.10 -8.26 17.17
C ALA A 82 5.89 -6.75 17.04
N THR A 83 5.38 -6.10 18.08
CA THR A 83 5.19 -4.64 18.12
C THR A 83 6.53 -3.92 17.97
N ARG A 84 7.54 -4.29 18.77
CA ARG A 84 8.90 -3.68 18.65
C ARG A 84 9.49 -3.83 17.26
N ARG A 85 9.32 -5.00 16.62
CA ARG A 85 9.82 -5.25 15.27
C ARG A 85 9.19 -4.29 14.25
N VAL A 86 7.87 -4.13 14.29
CA VAL A 86 7.14 -3.22 13.39
C VAL A 86 7.56 -1.77 13.63
N GLU A 87 7.62 -1.34 14.91
CA GLU A 87 8.02 0.01 15.27
C GLU A 87 9.46 0.34 14.87
N GLN A 88 10.39 -0.61 15.04
CA GLN A 88 11.79 -0.43 14.65
C GLN A 88 11.92 -0.32 13.14
N ALA A 89 11.26 -1.19 12.38
CA ALA A 89 11.25 -1.15 10.92
C ALA A 89 10.57 0.14 10.41
N GLY A 90 9.47 0.56 11.04
CA GLY A 90 8.79 1.81 10.70
C GLY A 90 9.68 3.04 10.92
N ARG A 91 10.32 3.15 12.10
CA ARG A 91 11.24 4.26 12.38
C ARG A 91 12.40 4.34 11.39
N ALA A 92 12.90 3.20 10.90
CA ALA A 92 13.97 3.17 9.91
C ALA A 92 13.57 3.82 8.57
N VAL A 93 12.27 3.86 8.26
CA VAL A 93 11.71 4.48 7.05
C VAL A 93 10.88 5.74 7.35
N GLY A 94 10.99 6.30 8.54
CA GLY A 94 10.34 7.56 8.94
C GLY A 94 8.87 7.45 9.31
N ILE A 95 8.39 6.24 9.70
CA ILE A 95 7.02 6.02 10.16
C ILE A 95 6.98 5.92 11.69
N HIS A 96 6.05 6.63 12.31
CA HIS A 96 5.82 6.64 13.76
C HIS A 96 4.48 5.97 14.08
N PHE A 97 4.46 4.65 14.13
CA PHE A 97 3.25 3.87 14.36
C PHE A 97 2.58 4.24 15.70
N LYS A 98 1.27 4.39 15.63
CA LYS A 98 0.38 4.46 16.77
C LYS A 98 -0.57 3.26 16.77
N HIS A 99 -0.93 2.79 17.96
CA HIS A 99 -1.68 1.53 18.13
C HIS A 99 -3.14 1.72 18.56
N GLY A 100 -3.57 2.95 18.77
CA GLY A 100 -4.96 3.31 19.09
C GLY A 100 -5.82 3.55 17.84
N GLY A 101 -7.01 4.08 18.09
CA GLY A 101 -8.00 4.36 17.06
C GLY A 101 -8.83 3.15 16.68
N LEU A 102 -9.66 3.33 15.65
CA LEU A 102 -10.63 2.33 15.20
C LEU A 102 -10.13 1.58 13.97
N ILE A 103 -10.59 0.35 13.83
CA ILE A 103 -10.48 -0.43 12.61
C ILE A 103 -11.90 -0.79 12.13
N GLY A 104 -12.21 -0.40 10.92
CA GLY A 104 -13.49 -0.67 10.29
C GLY A 104 -13.64 -2.12 9.80
N PRO A 105 -14.85 -2.48 9.36
CA PRO A 105 -15.15 -3.84 8.92
C PRO A 105 -14.46 -4.21 7.61
N HIS A 106 -14.03 -3.23 6.81
CA HIS A 106 -13.33 -3.45 5.55
C HIS A 106 -12.57 -2.21 5.10
N THR A 107 -11.57 -2.40 4.24
CA THR A 107 -10.78 -1.34 3.59
C THR A 107 -11.25 -1.05 2.15
N ARG A 108 -12.36 -1.66 1.73
CA ARG A 108 -12.89 -1.59 0.36
C ARG A 108 -13.05 -0.15 -0.13
N ASP A 109 -13.63 0.74 0.68
CA ASP A 109 -13.91 2.11 0.25
C ASP A 109 -12.63 2.95 0.11
N ALA A 110 -11.59 2.66 0.89
CA ALA A 110 -10.27 3.21 0.70
C ALA A 110 -9.65 2.75 -0.64
N HIS A 111 -9.75 1.48 -0.98
CA HIS A 111 -9.32 0.96 -2.29
C HIS A 111 -10.16 1.51 -3.45
N ARG A 112 -11.48 1.69 -3.26
CA ARG A 112 -12.35 2.35 -4.25
C ARG A 112 -11.92 3.80 -4.51
N LEU A 113 -11.49 4.51 -3.47
CA LEU A 113 -10.99 5.88 -3.63
C LEU A 113 -9.65 5.90 -4.41
N VAL A 114 -8.78 4.92 -4.22
CA VAL A 114 -7.57 4.76 -5.06
C VAL A 114 -7.95 4.48 -6.52
N HIS A 115 -8.93 3.60 -6.76
CA HIS A 115 -9.45 3.32 -8.10
C HIS A 115 -10.01 4.58 -8.77
N PHE A 116 -10.77 5.39 -8.03
CA PHE A 116 -11.24 6.71 -8.50
C PHE A 116 -10.07 7.62 -8.88
N SER A 117 -9.10 7.79 -7.99
CA SER A 117 -7.93 8.63 -8.23
C SER A 117 -7.16 8.21 -9.48
N ARG A 118 -6.94 6.91 -9.70
CA ARG A 118 -6.29 6.37 -10.91
C ARG A 118 -7.00 6.77 -12.20
N SER A 119 -8.33 6.91 -12.16
CA SER A 119 -9.14 7.29 -13.35
C SER A 119 -9.28 8.78 -13.56
N LYS A 120 -9.04 9.61 -12.53
CA LYS A 120 -9.36 11.04 -12.53
C LYS A 120 -8.16 11.96 -12.31
N SER A 121 -7.03 11.43 -11.88
CA SER A 121 -5.88 12.23 -11.51
C SER A 121 -4.56 11.63 -11.99
N SER A 122 -3.45 12.30 -11.68
CA SER A 122 -2.11 11.82 -12.00
C SER A 122 -1.70 10.62 -11.11
N GLU A 123 -0.73 9.85 -11.59
CA GLU A 123 -0.09 8.81 -10.81
C GLU A 123 0.52 9.38 -9.51
N THR A 124 1.13 10.56 -9.58
CA THR A 124 1.66 11.27 -8.42
C THR A 124 0.58 11.56 -7.38
N THR A 125 -0.58 12.06 -7.80
CA THR A 125 -1.72 12.32 -6.90
C THR A 125 -2.20 11.01 -6.25
N THR A 126 -2.28 9.93 -7.02
CA THR A 126 -2.68 8.61 -6.50
C THR A 126 -1.67 8.08 -5.47
N ASN A 127 -0.37 8.22 -5.72
CA ASN A 127 0.68 7.81 -4.78
C ASN A 127 0.62 8.62 -3.47
N ILE A 128 0.35 9.94 -3.56
CA ILE A 128 0.15 10.79 -2.38
C ILE A 128 -1.13 10.40 -1.63
N LEU A 129 -2.22 10.09 -2.34
CA LEU A 129 -3.47 9.63 -1.73
C LEU A 129 -3.25 8.35 -0.91
N VAL A 130 -2.59 7.34 -1.48
CA VAL A 130 -2.25 6.10 -0.77
C VAL A 130 -1.42 6.39 0.49
N GLU A 131 -0.41 7.26 0.37
CA GLU A 131 0.39 7.71 1.52
C GLU A 131 -0.47 8.32 2.62
N LYS A 132 -1.37 9.25 2.26
CA LYS A 132 -2.22 9.96 3.22
C LYS A 132 -3.22 9.04 3.93
N ILE A 133 -3.76 8.03 3.23
CA ILE A 133 -4.65 7.04 3.86
C ILE A 133 -3.85 6.16 4.83
N LEU A 134 -2.65 5.69 4.46
CA LEU A 134 -1.78 4.91 5.33
C LEU A 134 -1.35 5.72 6.57
N GLU A 135 -0.92 6.98 6.40
CA GLU A 135 -0.59 7.91 7.49
C GLU A 135 -1.79 8.13 8.43
N ALA A 136 -2.99 8.36 7.87
CA ALA A 136 -4.20 8.57 8.64
C ALA A 136 -4.51 7.38 9.56
N TYR A 137 -4.38 6.16 9.05
CA TYR A 137 -4.65 4.95 9.80
C TYR A 137 -3.56 4.61 10.81
N HIS A 138 -2.29 4.66 10.39
CA HIS A 138 -1.15 4.14 11.16
C HIS A 138 -0.52 5.15 12.12
N GLU A 139 -0.57 6.46 11.80
CA GLU A 139 0.09 7.49 12.59
C GLU A 139 -0.89 8.49 13.23
N ARG A 140 -2.11 8.64 12.66
CA ARG A 140 -3.11 9.59 13.14
C ARG A 140 -4.34 8.94 13.76
N GLU A 141 -4.37 7.62 13.86
CA GLU A 141 -5.42 6.83 14.52
C GLU A 141 -6.83 7.07 13.98
N ARG A 142 -6.91 7.48 12.69
CA ARG A 142 -8.20 7.75 12.03
C ARG A 142 -8.84 6.46 11.52
N ASP A 143 -10.17 6.42 11.55
CA ASP A 143 -10.96 5.33 10.96
C ASP A 143 -11.10 5.52 9.45
N ILE A 144 -10.34 4.77 8.67
CA ILE A 144 -10.36 4.82 7.19
C ILE A 144 -11.52 4.04 6.56
N SER A 145 -12.44 3.47 7.35
CA SER A 145 -13.73 2.98 6.86
C SER A 145 -14.80 4.07 6.84
N SER A 146 -14.54 5.21 7.51
CA SER A 146 -15.41 6.38 7.47
C SER A 146 -15.30 7.12 6.14
N LEU A 147 -16.42 7.25 5.43
CA LEU A 147 -16.47 8.01 4.17
C LEU A 147 -16.10 9.48 4.36
N ASP A 148 -16.42 10.08 5.52
CA ASP A 148 -16.03 11.45 5.85
C ASP A 148 -14.52 11.60 5.97
N VAL A 149 -13.85 10.61 6.62
CA VAL A 149 -12.39 10.58 6.73
C VAL A 149 -11.75 10.45 5.36
N LEU A 150 -12.22 9.53 4.54
CA LEU A 150 -11.73 9.33 3.17
C LEU A 150 -11.97 10.57 2.30
N GLY A 151 -13.15 11.19 2.41
CA GLY A 151 -13.48 12.43 1.71
C GLY A 151 -12.53 13.57 2.06
N GLN A 152 -12.22 13.76 3.35
CA GLN A 152 -11.25 14.78 3.80
C GLN A 152 -9.85 14.52 3.22
N ILE A 153 -9.37 13.28 3.28
CA ILE A 153 -8.06 12.91 2.73
C ILE A 153 -8.01 13.16 1.22
N ALA A 154 -9.07 12.84 0.50
CA ALA A 154 -9.16 13.08 -0.94
C ALA A 154 -9.03 14.57 -1.29
N LEU A 155 -9.64 15.45 -0.49
CA LEU A 155 -9.51 16.91 -0.66
C LEU A 155 -8.09 17.42 -0.37
N GLU A 156 -7.43 16.85 0.66
CA GLU A 156 -6.05 17.21 1.01
C GLU A 156 -5.07 16.96 -0.16
N VAL A 157 -5.37 16.00 -1.05
CA VAL A 157 -4.54 15.68 -2.22
C VAL A 157 -5.04 16.33 -3.51
N GLY A 158 -6.06 17.21 -3.42
CA GLY A 158 -6.55 18.00 -4.53
C GLY A 158 -7.58 17.31 -5.44
N LEU A 159 -8.23 16.24 -4.97
CA LEU A 159 -9.34 15.63 -5.69
C LEU A 159 -10.61 16.51 -5.53
N GLU A 160 -11.47 16.49 -6.55
CA GLU A 160 -12.63 17.36 -6.57
C GLU A 160 -13.72 16.87 -5.59
N LYS A 161 -14.20 17.79 -4.73
CA LYS A 161 -15.08 17.51 -3.60
C LYS A 161 -16.38 16.82 -3.99
N ILE A 162 -17.06 17.35 -4.99
CA ILE A 162 -18.39 16.87 -5.39
C ILE A 162 -18.27 15.49 -6.02
N GLU A 163 -17.28 15.29 -6.90
CA GLU A 163 -17.04 13.99 -7.54
C GLU A 163 -16.68 12.90 -6.50
N VAL A 164 -15.81 13.23 -5.54
CA VAL A 164 -15.42 12.32 -4.44
C VAL A 164 -16.63 11.96 -3.58
N ALA A 165 -17.45 12.93 -3.18
CA ALA A 165 -18.64 12.69 -2.36
C ALA A 165 -19.65 11.80 -3.09
N GLN A 166 -19.91 12.06 -4.37
CA GLN A 166 -20.79 11.24 -5.21
C GLN A 166 -20.25 9.82 -5.38
N TRP A 167 -18.94 9.70 -5.62
CA TRP A 167 -18.29 8.40 -5.75
C TRP A 167 -18.39 7.56 -4.48
N LEU A 168 -18.00 8.12 -3.34
CA LEU A 168 -18.01 7.42 -2.06
C LEU A 168 -19.43 7.03 -1.60
N SER A 169 -20.44 7.87 -1.85
CA SER A 169 -21.85 7.59 -1.51
C SER A 169 -22.53 6.58 -2.45
N SER A 170 -21.91 6.24 -3.57
CA SER A 170 -22.44 5.30 -4.56
C SER A 170 -21.81 3.90 -4.40
N ASN A 171 -22.31 2.93 -5.17
CA ASN A 171 -21.67 1.62 -5.33
C ASN A 171 -20.70 1.56 -6.52
N ALA A 172 -20.26 2.72 -7.05
CA ALA A 172 -19.37 2.75 -8.19
C ALA A 172 -18.08 1.97 -7.91
N ALA A 173 -17.68 1.13 -8.86
CA ALA A 173 -16.50 0.27 -8.83
C ALA A 173 -16.39 -0.72 -7.64
N VAL A 174 -17.46 -0.96 -6.89
CA VAL A 174 -17.45 -2.00 -5.82
C VAL A 174 -17.07 -3.35 -6.41
N ASP A 175 -17.75 -3.78 -7.48
CA ASP A 175 -17.51 -5.09 -8.09
C ASP A 175 -16.13 -5.15 -8.75
N ASN A 176 -15.70 -4.09 -9.44
CA ASN A 176 -14.38 -4.01 -10.05
C ASN A 176 -13.23 -4.17 -9.02
N VAL A 177 -13.32 -3.46 -7.90
CA VAL A 177 -12.30 -3.53 -6.85
C VAL A 177 -12.31 -4.86 -6.12
N ASN A 178 -13.50 -5.45 -5.89
CA ASN A 178 -13.62 -6.77 -5.28
C ASN A 178 -13.09 -7.88 -6.21
N GLU A 179 -13.37 -7.80 -7.51
CA GLU A 179 -12.84 -8.72 -8.50
C GLU A 179 -11.31 -8.59 -8.59
N GLU A 180 -10.78 -7.36 -8.67
CA GLU A 180 -9.34 -7.10 -8.66
C GLU A 180 -8.69 -7.66 -7.38
N ALA A 181 -9.29 -7.46 -6.21
CA ALA A 181 -8.81 -8.01 -4.94
C ALA A 181 -8.80 -9.55 -4.94
N THR A 182 -9.79 -10.19 -5.53
CA THR A 182 -9.86 -11.65 -5.64
C THR A 182 -8.74 -12.18 -6.53
N VAL A 183 -8.55 -11.59 -7.72
CA VAL A 183 -7.48 -11.95 -8.66
C VAL A 183 -6.11 -11.83 -8.00
N PHE A 184 -5.85 -10.72 -7.30
CA PHE A 184 -4.56 -10.53 -6.63
C PHE A 184 -4.39 -11.39 -5.39
N ARG A 185 -5.46 -11.74 -4.68
CA ARG A 185 -5.41 -12.73 -3.58
C ARG A 185 -4.94 -14.09 -4.10
N GLU A 186 -5.45 -14.54 -5.23
CA GLU A 186 -5.01 -15.78 -5.87
C GLU A 186 -3.55 -15.68 -6.37
N LYS A 187 -3.19 -14.55 -6.99
CA LYS A 187 -1.84 -14.32 -7.53
C LYS A 187 -0.75 -14.33 -6.45
N VAL A 188 -1.04 -13.84 -5.24
CA VAL A 188 -0.09 -13.86 -4.12
C VAL A 188 -0.12 -15.14 -3.30
N ALA A 189 -0.95 -16.11 -3.66
CA ALA A 189 -1.24 -17.32 -2.90
C ALA A 189 -0.11 -17.77 -1.96
N GLY A 190 -0.41 -17.77 -0.65
CA GLY A 190 0.54 -18.20 0.41
C GLY A 190 1.54 -17.15 0.91
N ALA A 191 1.81 -16.07 0.16
CA ALA A 191 2.81 -15.06 0.56
C ALA A 191 2.25 -13.93 1.44
N GLY A 192 0.96 -13.60 1.29
CA GLY A 192 0.35 -12.43 1.95
C GLY A 192 0.79 -11.10 1.32
N VAL A 193 0.65 -10.02 2.10
CA VAL A 193 0.98 -8.65 1.66
C VAL A 193 1.95 -7.96 2.61
N PRO A 194 2.80 -7.02 2.10
CA PRO A 194 2.88 -6.59 0.71
C PRO A 194 3.51 -7.65 -0.20
N CYS A 195 3.11 -7.65 -1.47
CA CYS A 195 3.76 -8.44 -2.50
C CYS A 195 3.92 -7.57 -3.75
N TYR A 196 5.05 -7.69 -4.43
CA TYR A 196 5.38 -6.86 -5.57
C TYR A 196 5.59 -7.72 -6.81
N PHE A 197 5.06 -7.26 -7.95
CA PHE A 197 5.44 -7.80 -9.25
C PHE A 197 6.04 -6.67 -10.09
N ILE A 198 7.32 -6.81 -10.43
CA ILE A 198 8.07 -5.84 -11.22
C ILE A 198 8.21 -6.40 -12.62
N GLN A 199 7.86 -5.62 -13.64
CA GLN A 199 7.76 -6.05 -15.06
C GLN A 199 6.89 -7.32 -15.23
N GLY A 200 5.96 -7.58 -14.32
CA GLY A 200 5.05 -8.72 -14.35
C GLY A 200 5.66 -10.08 -14.00
N HIS A 201 6.98 -10.22 -13.93
CA HIS A 201 7.66 -11.50 -13.72
C HIS A 201 8.62 -11.54 -12.51
N TYR A 202 9.22 -10.45 -12.08
CA TYR A 202 9.98 -10.42 -10.84
C TYR A 202 9.03 -10.29 -9.64
N ARG A 203 9.07 -11.26 -8.74
CA ARG A 203 8.22 -11.29 -7.55
C ARG A 203 9.06 -11.08 -6.30
N LEU A 204 8.68 -10.08 -5.50
CA LEU A 204 9.23 -9.84 -4.16
C LEU A 204 8.11 -9.95 -3.12
N GLU A 205 8.38 -10.62 -2.00
CA GLU A 205 7.39 -10.94 -0.96
C GLU A 205 7.75 -10.29 0.37
N GLY A 206 6.75 -9.68 1.01
CA GLY A 206 6.95 -8.97 2.28
C GLY A 206 7.63 -7.62 2.11
N ALA A 207 7.81 -6.90 3.21
CA ALA A 207 8.49 -5.61 3.21
C ALA A 207 10.00 -5.83 3.03
N GLN A 208 10.43 -5.70 1.79
CA GLN A 208 11.84 -5.76 1.39
C GLN A 208 12.57 -4.47 1.76
N ASP A 209 13.88 -4.50 1.81
CA ASP A 209 14.68 -3.27 1.92
C ASP A 209 14.93 -2.60 0.55
N ALA A 210 15.53 -1.41 0.56
CA ALA A 210 15.76 -0.67 -0.67
C ALA A 210 16.76 -1.37 -1.61
N ASN A 211 17.69 -2.18 -1.09
CA ASN A 211 18.70 -2.86 -1.90
C ASN A 211 18.07 -4.02 -2.68
N ASP A 212 17.13 -4.76 -2.08
CA ASP A 212 16.41 -5.83 -2.77
C ASP A 212 15.67 -5.31 -4.00
N PHE A 213 15.01 -4.16 -3.87
CA PHE A 213 14.37 -3.49 -5.02
C PHE A 213 15.39 -3.00 -6.05
N MET A 214 16.51 -2.41 -5.59
CA MET A 214 17.57 -1.93 -6.47
C MET A 214 18.12 -3.03 -7.36
N GLU A 215 18.38 -4.22 -6.81
CA GLU A 215 18.86 -5.37 -7.59
C GLU A 215 17.90 -5.73 -8.73
N VAL A 216 16.59 -5.71 -8.46
CA VAL A 216 15.59 -6.00 -9.48
C VAL A 216 15.51 -4.88 -10.52
N PHE A 217 15.57 -3.60 -10.10
CA PHE A 217 15.54 -2.48 -11.04
C PHE A 217 16.72 -2.50 -12.01
N VAL A 218 17.92 -2.85 -11.52
CA VAL A 218 19.12 -3.00 -12.35
C VAL A 218 18.92 -4.12 -13.37
N LYS A 219 18.44 -5.30 -12.95
CA LYS A 219 18.16 -6.43 -13.86
C LYS A 219 17.16 -6.04 -14.96
N VAL A 220 16.05 -5.42 -14.58
CA VAL A 220 15.06 -4.94 -15.56
C VAL A 220 15.69 -3.98 -16.57
N LYS A 221 16.52 -3.06 -16.09
CA LYS A 221 17.19 -2.09 -16.95
C LYS A 221 18.12 -2.78 -17.97
N GLU A 222 18.93 -3.71 -17.50
CA GLU A 222 19.89 -4.47 -18.34
C GLU A 222 19.15 -5.31 -19.40
N GLU A 223 18.10 -6.02 -19.03
CA GLU A 223 17.26 -6.78 -19.96
C GLU A 223 16.61 -5.91 -21.02
N GLU A 224 16.07 -4.75 -20.67
CA GLU A 224 15.46 -3.82 -21.60
C GLU A 224 16.48 -3.18 -22.55
N GLU A 225 17.71 -2.94 -22.10
CA GLU A 225 18.80 -2.45 -22.94
C GLU A 225 19.31 -3.50 -23.90
N GLU A 226 19.36 -4.77 -23.50
CA GLU A 226 19.71 -5.90 -24.37
C GLU A 226 18.67 -6.12 -25.46
N ARG A 227 17.37 -6.10 -25.11
CA ARG A 227 16.27 -6.21 -26.11
C ARG A 227 16.31 -5.13 -27.19
N ARG A 228 16.80 -3.93 -26.87
CA ARG A 228 16.91 -2.82 -27.84
C ARG A 228 18.10 -2.92 -28.76
N LYS A 229 19.07 -3.76 -28.46
CA LYS A 229 20.25 -3.99 -29.30
C LYS A 229 20.03 -5.10 -30.34
N GLN A 230 18.98 -5.90 -30.17
CA GLN A 230 18.54 -6.95 -31.08
C GLN A 230 17.58 -6.40 -32.14
#